data_6170cfabb2614cdda747bb860989bc57
#
_entry.id   6170cfabb2614cdda747bb860989bc57
#
_cell.length_a   1.000
_cell.length_b   1.000
_cell.length_c   1.000
_cell.angle_alpha   90.00
_cell.angle_beta   90.00
_cell.angle_gamma   90.00
#
_symmetry.space_group_name_H-M   'P 1'
#
loop_
_entity.id
_entity.type
_entity.pdbx_description
1 polymer ?
#
loop_
_entity_poly.entity_id
_entity_poly.type
_entity_poly.pdbx_seq_one_letter_code
_entity_poly.pdbx_strand_id
1 'polypeptide(L)'
;NISAITDEIFSTYVKRYDKKQPLLTQYCDGKNVTCPEWLSQWGSKYLGDQGKVPYDILTYYYGDDIGLFTAEEVKGSPSSYPGYDLDIGSSGEAVSPVQEFLNRISKNYPLIPKVAVDGIYGPATKNAVKTFQSIFSLPQTGVVDYATWYEISNIYVGDTRMEELN
;
A
#
# COMPACT_ATOMS: atom_id res chain seq x y z
N ASN A 1 0.35 19.74 5.20
CA ASN A 1 0.98 18.60 5.85
C ASN A 1 1.44 17.62 4.75
N ILE A 2 2.70 17.16 4.81
CA ILE A 2 3.29 16.26 3.79
C ILE A 2 2.46 14.98 3.66
N SER A 3 1.98 14.40 4.77
CA SER A 3 1.15 13.18 4.74
C SER A 3 -0.12 13.36 3.90
N ALA A 4 -0.85 14.47 4.09
CA ALA A 4 -2.07 14.72 3.32
C ALA A 4 -1.81 14.88 1.81
N ILE A 5 -0.69 15.53 1.44
CA ILE A 5 -0.26 15.63 0.03
C ILE A 5 0.11 14.26 -0.53
N THR A 6 0.81 13.45 0.27
CA THR A 6 1.20 12.09 -0.13
C THR A 6 -0.04 11.21 -0.34
N ASP A 7 -1.00 11.24 0.59
CA ASP A 7 -2.24 10.47 0.49
C ASP A 7 -3.06 10.87 -0.75
N GLU A 8 -3.15 12.18 -1.04
CA GLU A 8 -3.82 12.69 -2.23
C GLU A 8 -3.14 12.23 -3.53
N ILE A 9 -1.80 12.28 -3.58
CA ILE A 9 -1.03 11.83 -4.75
C ILE A 9 -1.19 10.33 -4.97
N PHE A 10 -1.10 9.52 -3.91
CA PHE A 10 -1.19 8.06 -4.02
C PHE A 10 -2.62 7.55 -4.24
N SER A 11 -3.64 8.32 -3.94
CA SER A 11 -5.02 7.98 -4.28
C SER A 11 -5.35 8.22 -5.76
N THR A 12 -4.53 9.01 -6.46
CA THR A 12 -4.75 9.35 -7.87
C THR A 12 -4.05 8.33 -8.78
N TYR A 13 -4.79 7.78 -9.72
CA TYR A 13 -4.26 6.83 -10.70
C TYR A 13 -4.71 7.15 -12.12
N VAL A 14 -3.95 6.67 -13.10
CA VAL A 14 -4.27 6.78 -14.52
C VAL A 14 -5.01 5.52 -14.97
N LYS A 15 -6.07 5.71 -15.74
CA LYS A 15 -6.84 4.60 -16.33
C LYS A 15 -7.32 4.98 -17.73
N ARG A 16 -7.40 4.00 -18.64
CA ARG A 16 -8.12 4.18 -19.91
C ARG A 16 -9.62 4.21 -19.66
N TYR A 17 -10.34 5.03 -20.40
CA TYR A 17 -11.79 5.20 -20.21
C TYR A 17 -12.58 3.90 -20.42
N ASP A 18 -12.11 3.01 -21.30
CA ASP A 18 -12.75 1.74 -21.62
C ASP A 18 -12.31 0.57 -20.72
N LYS A 19 -11.34 0.77 -19.81
CA LYS A 19 -10.81 -0.26 -18.92
C LYS A 19 -11.20 -0.02 -17.48
N LYS A 20 -11.39 -1.10 -16.72
CA LYS A 20 -11.61 -1.03 -15.27
C LYS A 20 -10.30 -0.93 -14.48
N GLN A 21 -9.23 -1.49 -15.02
CA GLN A 21 -7.93 -1.59 -14.37
C GLN A 21 -7.12 -0.30 -14.52
N PRO A 22 -6.35 0.09 -13.51
CA PRO A 22 -5.34 1.13 -13.64
C PRO A 22 -4.36 0.85 -14.78
N LEU A 23 -3.88 1.89 -15.45
CA LEU A 23 -2.82 1.79 -16.45
C LEU A 23 -1.48 1.57 -15.73
N LEU A 24 -0.73 0.55 -16.15
CA LEU A 24 0.64 0.38 -15.70
C LEU A 24 1.52 1.44 -16.37
N THR A 25 1.75 2.54 -15.65
CA THR A 25 2.56 3.67 -16.12
C THR A 25 4.03 3.39 -15.97
N GLN A 26 4.63 2.65 -16.90
CA GLN A 26 6.05 2.41 -16.92
C GLN A 26 6.81 3.65 -17.38
N TYR A 27 8.02 3.84 -16.88
CA TYR A 27 8.90 4.92 -17.25
C TYR A 27 10.35 4.45 -17.42
N CYS A 28 11.14 5.21 -18.14
CA CYS A 28 12.58 4.99 -18.27
C CYS A 28 13.32 6.33 -18.29
N ASP A 29 14.66 6.27 -18.18
CA ASP A 29 15.51 7.44 -18.24
C ASP A 29 15.31 8.26 -19.55
N GLY A 30 15.33 7.61 -20.71
CA GLY A 30 15.14 8.27 -22.00
C GLY A 30 16.32 9.14 -22.44
N LYS A 31 17.46 9.07 -21.75
CA LYS A 31 18.70 9.73 -22.11
C LYS A 31 19.82 8.73 -22.43
N ASN A 32 19.98 7.76 -21.55
CA ASN A 32 20.99 6.70 -21.69
C ASN A 32 20.38 5.43 -22.32
N VAL A 33 19.08 5.29 -22.28
CA VAL A 33 18.32 4.15 -22.80
C VAL A 33 17.15 4.67 -23.65
N THR A 34 16.93 4.07 -24.82
CA THR A 34 15.73 4.35 -25.63
C THR A 34 14.50 3.77 -24.93
N CYS A 35 13.51 4.61 -24.64
CA CYS A 35 12.26 4.19 -24.03
C CYS A 35 11.33 3.57 -25.07
N PRO A 36 10.87 2.32 -24.90
CA PRO A 36 9.83 1.75 -25.73
C PRO A 36 8.47 2.24 -25.23
N GLU A 37 7.81 3.15 -25.92
CA GLU A 37 6.43 3.62 -25.61
C GLU A 37 6.11 3.91 -24.12
N TRP A 38 7.15 4.14 -23.30
CA TRP A 38 7.05 4.49 -21.89
C TRP A 38 7.32 5.96 -21.67
N LEU A 39 6.86 6.50 -20.55
CA LEU A 39 7.19 7.87 -20.17
C LEU A 39 8.72 8.03 -20.05
N SER A 40 9.28 8.93 -20.86
CA SER A 40 10.68 9.30 -20.74
C SER A 40 10.86 10.33 -19.62
N GLN A 41 11.71 10.03 -18.64
CA GLN A 41 11.97 10.94 -17.52
C GLN A 41 12.56 12.28 -18.00
N TRP A 42 13.54 12.25 -18.90
CA TRP A 42 14.11 13.46 -19.48
C TRP A 42 13.21 14.10 -20.54
N GLY A 43 12.45 13.29 -21.27
CA GLY A 43 11.45 13.78 -22.21
C GLY A 43 10.29 14.50 -21.52
N SER A 44 9.79 13.99 -20.39
CA SER A 44 8.77 14.67 -19.60
C SER A 44 9.27 15.98 -19.02
N LYS A 45 10.53 16.02 -18.56
CA LYS A 45 11.18 17.27 -18.15
C LYS A 45 11.23 18.28 -19.31
N TYR A 46 11.68 17.85 -20.49
CA TYR A 46 11.73 18.71 -21.67
C TYR A 46 10.36 19.29 -22.03
N LEU A 47 9.31 18.48 -22.02
CA LEU A 47 7.93 18.93 -22.27
C LEU A 47 7.46 19.92 -21.20
N GLY A 48 7.79 19.69 -19.93
CA GLY A 48 7.51 20.61 -18.84
C GLY A 48 8.23 21.95 -19.01
N ASP A 49 9.50 21.93 -19.44
CA ASP A 49 10.25 23.16 -19.77
C ASP A 49 9.63 23.94 -20.97
N GLN A 50 8.86 23.26 -21.82
CA GLN A 50 8.06 23.88 -22.90
C GLN A 50 6.69 24.38 -22.43
N GLY A 51 6.39 24.30 -21.13
CA GLY A 51 5.14 24.75 -20.54
C GLY A 51 3.99 23.75 -20.61
N LYS A 52 4.24 22.49 -20.96
CA LYS A 52 3.23 21.44 -20.89
C LYS A 52 2.89 21.13 -19.43
N VAL A 53 1.60 21.05 -19.12
CA VAL A 53 1.13 20.62 -17.80
C VAL A 53 1.23 19.09 -17.65
N PRO A 54 1.24 18.56 -16.41
CA PRO A 54 1.43 17.12 -16.18
C PRO A 54 0.45 16.21 -16.95
N TYR A 55 -0.80 16.62 -17.09
CA TYR A 55 -1.80 15.85 -17.84
C TYR A 55 -1.48 15.78 -19.33
N ASP A 56 -1.04 16.88 -19.96
CA ASP A 56 -0.61 16.89 -21.37
C ASP A 56 0.62 15.99 -21.59
N ILE A 57 1.51 15.90 -20.59
CA ILE A 57 2.65 15.01 -20.66
C ILE A 57 2.21 13.55 -20.58
N LEU A 58 1.26 13.23 -19.72
CA LEU A 58 0.71 11.87 -19.63
C LEU A 58 0.03 11.46 -20.94
N THR A 59 -0.82 12.34 -21.52
CA THR A 59 -1.50 12.06 -22.79
C THR A 59 -0.53 11.94 -23.96
N TYR A 60 0.57 12.71 -23.94
CA TYR A 60 1.62 12.59 -24.95
C TYR A 60 2.24 11.19 -25.02
N TYR A 61 2.45 10.55 -23.84
CA TYR A 61 3.08 9.22 -23.77
C TYR A 61 2.09 8.05 -23.82
N TYR A 62 0.89 8.22 -23.25
CA TYR A 62 -0.06 7.12 -23.07
C TYR A 62 -1.32 7.23 -23.94
N GLY A 63 -1.45 8.32 -24.71
CA GLY A 63 -2.60 8.57 -25.59
C GLY A 63 -3.72 9.37 -24.92
N ASP A 64 -4.68 9.83 -25.73
CA ASP A 64 -5.77 10.72 -25.28
C ASP A 64 -6.95 9.97 -24.65
N ASP A 65 -6.92 8.63 -24.68
CA ASP A 65 -7.97 7.77 -24.13
C ASP A 65 -7.80 7.47 -22.64
N ILE A 66 -6.98 8.26 -21.94
CA ILE A 66 -6.70 8.14 -20.51
C ILE A 66 -7.37 9.25 -19.71
N GLY A 67 -7.61 8.96 -18.42
CA GLY A 67 -8.06 9.94 -17.42
C GLY A 67 -7.37 9.74 -16.09
N LEU A 68 -7.39 10.80 -15.28
CA LEU A 68 -7.00 10.74 -13.87
C LEU A 68 -8.24 10.41 -13.04
N PHE A 69 -8.12 9.43 -12.20
CA PHE A 69 -9.18 8.96 -11.31
C PHE A 69 -8.65 8.93 -9.88
N THR A 70 -9.50 9.26 -8.94
CA THR A 70 -9.18 9.08 -7.51
C THR A 70 -9.73 7.73 -7.06
N ALA A 71 -8.90 6.91 -6.45
CA ALA A 71 -9.37 5.72 -5.79
C ALA A 71 -10.26 6.16 -4.61
N GLU A 72 -11.51 5.71 -4.60
CA GLU A 72 -12.23 5.65 -3.34
C GLU A 72 -11.35 4.82 -2.39
N GLU A 73 -11.27 5.25 -1.11
CA GLU A 73 -10.40 4.66 -0.10
C GLU A 73 -10.22 3.16 -0.33
N VAL A 74 -9.01 2.73 -0.69
CA VAL A 74 -8.74 1.30 -0.93
C VAL A 74 -8.79 0.64 0.42
N LYS A 75 -9.98 0.16 0.78
CA LYS A 75 -10.17 -0.62 2.00
C LYS A 75 -9.14 -1.74 2.01
N GLY A 76 -8.26 -1.71 2.99
CA GLY A 76 -7.24 -2.73 3.16
C GLY A 76 -5.87 -2.44 2.52
N SER A 77 -5.61 -1.25 2.00
CA SER A 77 -4.23 -0.84 1.76
C SER A 77 -3.52 -0.64 3.10
N PRO A 78 -2.44 -1.39 3.36
CA PRO A 78 -1.70 -1.20 4.59
C PRO A 78 -1.15 0.24 4.67
N SER A 79 -1.45 0.92 5.75
CA SER A 79 -0.83 2.21 6.06
C SER A 79 0.67 2.04 6.34
N SER A 80 1.42 3.12 6.20
CA SER A 80 2.83 3.14 6.59
C SER A 80 2.98 2.94 8.10
N TYR A 81 4.13 2.39 8.50
CA TYR A 81 4.50 2.27 9.91
C TYR A 81 4.38 3.62 10.62
N PRO A 82 3.73 3.68 11.79
CA PRO A 82 3.40 4.95 12.44
C PRO A 82 4.61 5.71 13.01
N GLY A 83 5.81 5.13 12.97
CA GLY A 83 7.04 5.72 13.49
C GLY A 83 7.34 5.38 14.95
N TYR A 84 6.53 4.52 15.56
CA TYR A 84 6.72 4.01 16.93
C TYR A 84 6.15 2.59 17.06
N ASP A 85 6.73 1.83 17.99
CA ASP A 85 6.31 0.45 18.24
C ASP A 85 4.95 0.39 18.96
N LEU A 86 4.14 -0.63 18.62
CA LEU A 86 2.90 -0.90 19.32
C LEU A 86 3.07 -2.07 20.29
N ASP A 87 2.70 -1.85 21.55
CA ASP A 87 2.69 -2.85 22.63
C ASP A 87 1.49 -2.61 23.56
N ILE A 88 1.38 -3.39 24.61
CA ILE A 88 0.33 -3.24 25.64
C ILE A 88 0.24 -1.78 26.11
N GLY A 89 -0.96 -1.24 26.01
CA GLY A 89 -1.25 0.17 26.33
C GLY A 89 -1.28 1.10 25.13
N SER A 90 -0.81 0.69 23.96
CA SER A 90 -1.03 1.43 22.73
C SER A 90 -2.51 1.43 22.36
N SER A 91 -3.01 2.53 21.80
CA SER A 91 -4.41 2.65 21.35
C SER A 91 -4.57 3.60 20.18
N GLY A 92 -5.69 3.47 19.48
CA GLY A 92 -6.09 4.37 18.39
C GLY A 92 -5.90 3.79 16.99
N GLU A 93 -5.82 4.69 16.01
CA GLU A 93 -5.88 4.37 14.58
C GLU A 93 -4.74 3.46 14.07
N ALA A 94 -3.59 3.43 14.75
CA ALA A 94 -2.51 2.54 14.37
C ALA A 94 -2.73 1.09 14.83
N VAL A 95 -3.56 0.85 15.86
CA VAL A 95 -3.80 -0.49 16.41
C VAL A 95 -4.88 -1.24 15.63
N SER A 96 -5.98 -0.56 15.26
CA SER A 96 -7.11 -1.18 14.57
C SER A 96 -6.70 -1.93 13.30
N PRO A 97 -5.89 -1.37 12.38
CA PRO A 97 -5.44 -2.09 11.19
C PRO A 97 -4.66 -3.38 11.50
N VAL A 98 -3.81 -3.36 12.53
CA VAL A 98 -3.07 -4.55 12.96
C VAL A 98 -4.03 -5.66 13.39
N GLN A 99 -5.05 -5.32 14.16
CA GLN A 99 -6.07 -6.28 14.62
C GLN A 99 -6.89 -6.83 13.44
N GLU A 100 -7.29 -5.98 12.50
CA GLU A 100 -8.00 -6.38 11.27
C GLU A 100 -7.16 -7.32 10.42
N PHE A 101 -5.90 -6.97 10.17
CA PHE A 101 -4.99 -7.75 9.34
C PHE A 101 -4.69 -9.11 9.96
N LEU A 102 -4.44 -9.17 11.28
CA LEU A 102 -4.25 -10.44 11.98
C LEU A 102 -5.50 -11.33 11.90
N ASN A 103 -6.70 -10.75 12.06
CA ASN A 103 -7.95 -11.49 11.90
C ASN A 103 -8.17 -12.00 10.47
N ARG A 104 -7.72 -11.24 9.47
CA ARG A 104 -7.77 -11.68 8.07
C ARG A 104 -6.79 -12.81 7.81
N ILE A 105 -5.54 -12.63 8.22
CA ILE A 105 -4.46 -13.62 8.09
C ILE A 105 -4.82 -14.92 8.83
N SER A 106 -5.50 -14.83 9.97
CA SER A 106 -5.92 -16.00 10.76
C SER A 106 -6.84 -16.97 10.03
N LYS A 107 -7.49 -16.55 8.94
CA LYS A 107 -8.30 -17.45 8.09
C LYS A 107 -7.43 -18.51 7.43
N ASN A 108 -6.22 -18.14 6.97
CA ASN A 108 -5.27 -19.03 6.32
C ASN A 108 -4.24 -19.60 7.33
N TYR A 109 -4.06 -18.94 8.46
CA TYR A 109 -3.17 -19.34 9.55
C TYR A 109 -3.93 -19.48 10.88
N PRO A 110 -4.72 -20.57 11.06
CA PRO A 110 -5.66 -20.72 12.20
C PRO A 110 -5.03 -20.74 13.59
N LEU A 111 -3.71 -20.89 13.69
CA LEU A 111 -2.99 -20.79 14.96
C LEU A 111 -2.97 -19.36 15.51
N ILE A 112 -3.15 -18.35 14.67
CA ILE A 112 -3.24 -16.96 15.10
C ILE A 112 -4.65 -16.75 15.69
N PRO A 113 -4.75 -16.45 17.00
CA PRO A 113 -6.05 -16.25 17.62
C PRO A 113 -6.70 -14.96 17.08
N LYS A 114 -8.02 -15.01 16.85
CA LYS A 114 -8.79 -13.82 16.52
C LYS A 114 -8.85 -12.87 17.71
N VAL A 115 -8.82 -11.57 17.40
CA VAL A 115 -8.87 -10.49 18.39
C VAL A 115 -10.02 -9.54 18.09
N ALA A 116 -10.50 -8.82 19.10
CA ALA A 116 -11.43 -7.72 18.89
C ALA A 116 -10.73 -6.59 18.09
N VAL A 117 -11.44 -5.98 17.16
CA VAL A 117 -10.97 -4.80 16.45
C VAL A 117 -11.52 -3.58 17.20
N ASP A 118 -10.87 -3.24 18.28
CA ASP A 118 -11.28 -2.18 19.21
C ASP A 118 -10.28 -1.02 19.30
N GLY A 119 -9.16 -1.14 18.57
CA GLY A 119 -8.09 -0.16 18.62
C GLY A 119 -7.32 -0.12 19.92
N ILE A 120 -7.42 -1.17 20.77
CA ILE A 120 -6.72 -1.27 22.05
C ILE A 120 -5.72 -2.42 21.99
N TYR A 121 -4.45 -2.12 22.17
CA TYR A 121 -3.39 -3.14 22.21
C TYR A 121 -3.35 -3.80 23.59
N GLY A 122 -4.20 -4.80 23.77
CA GLY A 122 -4.30 -5.57 25.00
C GLY A 122 -3.52 -6.90 24.94
N PRO A 123 -3.60 -7.71 26.01
CA PRO A 123 -2.95 -9.02 26.08
C PRO A 123 -3.35 -9.98 24.96
N ALA A 124 -4.61 -9.93 24.49
CA ALA A 124 -5.09 -10.74 23.39
C ALA A 124 -4.37 -10.37 22.07
N THR A 125 -4.26 -9.08 21.75
CA THR A 125 -3.53 -8.58 20.58
C THR A 125 -2.05 -8.97 20.67
N LYS A 126 -1.42 -8.80 21.83
CA LYS A 126 -0.03 -9.21 22.06
C LYS A 126 0.19 -10.70 21.78
N ASN A 127 -0.73 -11.55 22.25
CA ASN A 127 -0.63 -13.00 22.02
C ASN A 127 -0.79 -13.34 20.53
N ALA A 128 -1.71 -12.70 19.82
CA ALA A 128 -1.88 -12.88 18.38
C ALA A 128 -0.62 -12.48 17.61
N VAL A 129 -0.01 -11.34 17.96
CA VAL A 129 1.25 -10.86 17.38
C VAL A 129 2.39 -11.84 17.66
N LYS A 130 2.54 -12.36 18.88
CA LYS A 130 3.55 -13.38 19.17
C LYS A 130 3.39 -14.64 18.34
N THR A 131 2.15 -15.10 18.17
CA THR A 131 1.86 -16.27 17.33
C THR A 131 2.19 -15.99 15.87
N PHE A 132 1.82 -14.80 15.35
CA PHE A 132 2.21 -14.35 14.02
C PHE A 132 3.73 -14.35 13.86
N GLN A 133 4.45 -13.71 14.76
CA GLN A 133 5.92 -13.67 14.77
C GLN A 133 6.55 -15.06 14.77
N SER A 134 5.98 -16.00 15.53
CA SER A 134 6.43 -17.39 15.55
C SER A 134 6.27 -18.07 14.18
N ILE A 135 5.12 -17.89 13.52
CA ILE A 135 4.82 -18.51 12.23
C ILE A 135 5.74 -17.95 11.13
N PHE A 136 5.99 -16.65 11.13
CA PHE A 136 6.77 -15.96 10.10
C PHE A 136 8.25 -15.75 10.49
N SER A 137 8.75 -16.51 11.47
CA SER A 137 10.17 -16.53 11.88
C SER A 137 10.72 -15.17 12.33
N LEU A 138 9.88 -14.35 12.93
CA LEU A 138 10.26 -13.09 13.57
C LEU A 138 10.55 -13.29 15.07
N PRO A 139 11.31 -12.39 15.73
CA PRO A 139 11.47 -12.39 17.18
C PRO A 139 10.12 -12.32 17.90
N GLN A 140 9.80 -13.28 18.75
CA GLN A 140 8.50 -13.42 19.41
C GLN A 140 8.34 -12.46 20.61
N THR A 141 8.48 -11.17 20.36
CA THR A 141 8.38 -10.13 21.38
C THR A 141 6.93 -9.80 21.74
N GLY A 142 6.01 -10.00 20.79
CA GLY A 142 4.64 -9.51 20.89
C GLY A 142 4.54 -7.99 20.78
N VAL A 143 5.57 -7.34 20.24
CA VAL A 143 5.61 -5.93 19.91
C VAL A 143 5.50 -5.80 18.39
N VAL A 144 4.68 -4.88 17.91
CA VAL A 144 4.67 -4.53 16.49
C VAL A 144 5.70 -3.43 16.26
N ASP A 145 6.93 -3.87 16.04
CA ASP A 145 8.03 -3.03 15.57
C ASP A 145 7.96 -2.82 14.04
N TYR A 146 8.90 -2.09 13.49
CA TYR A 146 8.99 -1.84 12.06
C TYR A 146 8.95 -3.13 11.21
N ALA A 147 9.73 -4.14 11.59
CA ALA A 147 9.80 -5.40 10.85
C ALA A 147 8.47 -6.16 10.91
N THR A 148 7.87 -6.25 12.10
CA THR A 148 6.59 -6.92 12.32
C THR A 148 5.45 -6.20 11.58
N TRP A 149 5.42 -4.86 11.57
CA TRP A 149 4.43 -4.07 10.85
C TRP A 149 4.42 -4.39 9.36
N TYR A 150 5.58 -4.34 8.73
CA TYR A 150 5.66 -4.58 7.29
C TYR A 150 5.46 -6.05 6.92
N GLU A 151 5.81 -7.00 7.79
CA GLU A 151 5.51 -8.40 7.54
C GLU A 151 4.00 -8.69 7.65
N ILE A 152 3.30 -8.13 8.65
CA ILE A 152 1.83 -8.21 8.74
C ILE A 152 1.19 -7.64 7.47
N SER A 153 1.65 -6.47 7.02
CA SER A 153 1.16 -5.80 5.82
C SER A 153 1.40 -6.63 4.55
N ASN A 154 2.58 -7.22 4.42
CA ASN A 154 2.98 -8.04 3.28
C ASN A 154 2.12 -9.31 3.16
N ILE A 155 1.98 -10.03 4.26
CA ILE A 155 1.15 -11.25 4.31
C ILE A 155 -0.33 -10.92 4.06
N TYR A 156 -0.85 -9.84 4.63
CA TYR A 156 -2.21 -9.38 4.41
C TYR A 156 -2.49 -9.12 2.92
N VAL A 157 -1.60 -8.39 2.24
CA VAL A 157 -1.72 -8.10 0.80
C VAL A 157 -1.64 -9.39 -0.03
N GLY A 158 -0.74 -10.32 0.33
CA GLY A 158 -0.65 -11.63 -0.32
C GLY A 158 -1.95 -12.44 -0.19
N ASP A 159 -2.52 -12.50 1.00
CA ASP A 159 -3.75 -13.22 1.29
C ASP A 159 -4.98 -12.63 0.58
N THR A 160 -5.08 -11.30 0.49
CA THR A 160 -6.20 -10.62 -0.18
C THR A 160 -6.14 -10.80 -1.69
N ARG A 161 -4.95 -10.75 -2.30
CA ARG A 161 -4.77 -10.98 -3.73
C ARG A 161 -5.11 -12.41 -4.17
N MET A 162 -4.87 -13.40 -3.33
CA MET A 162 -5.25 -14.79 -3.64
C MET A 162 -6.78 -15.00 -3.65
N GLU A 163 -7.55 -14.26 -2.87
CA GLU A 163 -9.02 -14.32 -2.91
C GLU A 163 -9.61 -13.67 -4.17
N GLU A 164 -8.97 -12.62 -4.69
CA GLU A 164 -9.42 -11.95 -5.92
C GLU A 164 -9.20 -12.78 -7.19
N LEU A 165 -8.32 -13.79 -7.12
CA LEU A 165 -7.99 -14.67 -8.24
C LEU A 165 -8.84 -15.97 -8.27
N ASN A 166 -9.63 -16.23 -7.24
CA ASN A 166 -10.54 -17.37 -7.13
C ASN A 166 -12.00 -16.92 -7.27
#